data_5216c58c019fee2f01feda6a4c802a13
#
_entry.id   5216c58c019fee2f01feda6a4c802a13
#
_cell.length_a   1.000
_cell.length_b   1.000
_cell.length_c   1.000
_cell.angle_alpha   90.00
_cell.angle_beta   90.00
_cell.angle_gamma   90.00
#
_symmetry.space_group_name_H-M   'P 1'
#
loop_
_entity.id
_entity.type
_entity.pdbx_description
1 polymer ?
#
loop_
_entity_poly.entity_id
_entity_poly.type
_entity_poly.pdbx_seq_one_letter_code
_entity_poly.pdbx_strand_id
1 'polypeptide(L)'
;MTLVPHVIANERTYPMPKRCAIAICLDGCEPEYLDVAIAEGLMPNLKMMRETGTDRIAHSVIPSFTNPNKLSIATGRPPAVHGICGNYLFDPDTGEEVMMNDVRFLRAPTVFSRFYEAGARVAMVTAKDKLRALLSAGLKFDEGRAIAFSAERADETSVAN
;
A
#
# COMPACT_ATOMS: atom_id res chain seq x y z
N MET A 1 31.96 -3.10 -8.73
CA MET A 1 30.50 -3.19 -8.91
C MET A 1 29.88 -3.20 -7.53
N THR A 2 29.33 -2.08 -7.07
CA THR A 2 28.77 -1.98 -5.72
C THR A 2 27.46 -2.75 -5.71
N LEU A 3 27.36 -3.80 -4.89
CA LEU A 3 26.14 -4.57 -4.71
C LEU A 3 25.05 -3.63 -4.17
N VAL A 4 23.94 -3.50 -4.89
CA VAL A 4 22.77 -2.78 -4.39
C VAL A 4 22.16 -3.64 -3.28
N PRO A 5 21.99 -3.12 -2.05
CA PRO A 5 21.33 -3.87 -0.99
C PRO A 5 19.94 -4.31 -1.42
N HIS A 6 19.55 -5.52 -1.06
CA HIS A 6 18.23 -6.05 -1.37
C HIS A 6 17.45 -6.32 -0.10
N VAL A 7 16.15 -6.16 -0.18
CA VAL A 7 15.18 -6.45 0.88
C VAL A 7 14.31 -7.63 0.43
N ILE A 8 14.13 -8.60 1.31
CA ILE A 8 13.26 -9.75 1.03
C ILE A 8 11.94 -9.54 1.78
N ALA A 9 10.86 -9.54 1.04
CA ALA A 9 9.50 -9.53 1.57
C ALA A 9 8.69 -10.64 0.91
N ASN A 10 8.15 -11.55 1.71
CA ASN A 10 7.25 -12.61 1.26
C ASN A 10 7.80 -13.40 0.06
N GLU A 11 9.04 -13.89 0.15
CA GLU A 11 9.75 -14.65 -0.89
C GLU A 11 10.02 -13.87 -2.20
N ARG A 12 9.92 -12.54 -2.15
CA ARG A 12 10.28 -11.66 -3.26
C ARG A 12 11.43 -10.76 -2.87
N THR A 13 12.34 -10.55 -3.80
CA THR A 13 13.52 -9.69 -3.62
C THR A 13 13.29 -8.33 -4.25
N TYR A 14 13.49 -7.29 -3.47
CA TYR A 14 13.34 -5.89 -3.89
C TYR A 14 14.68 -5.17 -3.74
N PRO A 15 15.15 -4.44 -4.75
CA PRO A 15 16.34 -3.62 -4.59
C PRO A 15 16.04 -2.44 -3.64
N MET A 16 16.99 -2.11 -2.78
CA MET A 16 16.89 -0.89 -1.97
C MET A 16 16.89 0.32 -2.89
N PRO A 17 15.90 1.23 -2.81
CA PRO A 17 15.85 2.38 -3.68
C PRO A 17 17.02 3.32 -3.41
N LYS A 18 17.70 3.77 -4.47
CA LYS A 18 18.80 4.74 -4.38
C LYS A 18 18.32 6.18 -4.19
N ARG A 19 17.05 6.44 -4.46
CA ARG A 19 16.36 7.73 -4.33
C ARG A 19 15.03 7.51 -3.65
N CYS A 20 14.38 8.59 -3.23
CA CYS A 20 13.01 8.50 -2.71
C CYS A 20 12.10 7.84 -3.77
N ALA A 21 11.37 6.82 -3.35
CA ALA A 21 10.33 6.17 -4.15
C ALA A 21 8.97 6.59 -3.61
N ILE A 22 8.07 7.00 -4.50
CA ILE A 22 6.71 7.41 -4.15
C ILE A 22 5.75 6.46 -4.85
N ALA A 23 4.84 5.85 -4.10
CA ALA A 23 3.75 5.04 -4.63
C ALA A 23 2.43 5.77 -4.37
N ILE A 24 1.67 6.05 -5.42
CA ILE A 24 0.37 6.71 -5.33
C ILE A 24 -0.68 5.73 -5.84
N CYS A 25 -1.66 5.42 -4.98
CA CYS A 25 -2.80 4.59 -5.35
C CYS A 25 -4.05 5.46 -5.42
N LEU A 26 -4.64 5.57 -6.61
CA LEU A 26 -5.90 6.25 -6.86
C LEU A 26 -7.00 5.21 -6.94
N ASP A 27 -7.78 5.09 -5.88
CA ASP A 27 -8.88 4.14 -5.79
C ASP A 27 -10.05 4.59 -6.66
N GLY A 28 -10.64 3.68 -7.45
CA GLY A 28 -11.73 3.99 -8.37
C GLY A 28 -11.34 4.80 -9.61
N CYS A 29 -10.04 4.92 -9.89
CA CYS A 29 -9.56 5.62 -11.09
C CYS A 29 -9.46 4.66 -12.27
N GLU A 30 -10.41 4.73 -13.17
CA GLU A 30 -10.41 3.97 -14.41
C GLU A 30 -9.41 4.56 -15.43
N PRO A 31 -8.78 3.71 -16.29
CA PRO A 31 -7.84 4.18 -17.31
C PRO A 31 -8.42 5.26 -18.22
N GLU A 32 -9.69 5.16 -18.60
CA GLU A 32 -10.38 6.12 -19.45
C GLU A 32 -10.43 7.53 -18.87
N TYR A 33 -10.52 7.67 -17.53
CA TYR A 33 -10.47 8.99 -16.87
C TYR A 33 -9.12 9.68 -17.11
N LEU A 34 -8.05 8.89 -17.03
CA LEU A 34 -6.70 9.39 -17.27
C LEU A 34 -6.48 9.72 -18.74
N ASP A 35 -7.00 8.91 -19.65
CA ASP A 35 -6.88 9.11 -21.11
C ASP A 35 -7.57 10.40 -21.53
N VAL A 36 -8.79 10.63 -21.07
CA VAL A 36 -9.53 11.88 -21.33
C VAL A 36 -8.80 13.08 -20.74
N ALA A 37 -8.38 13.01 -19.48
CA ALA A 37 -7.71 14.12 -18.83
C ALA A 37 -6.35 14.48 -19.47
N ILE A 38 -5.63 13.48 -19.99
CA ILE A 38 -4.39 13.68 -20.74
C ILE A 38 -4.69 14.34 -22.11
N ALA A 39 -5.71 13.85 -22.82
CA ALA A 39 -6.11 14.41 -24.12
C ALA A 39 -6.54 15.86 -24.01
N GLU A 40 -7.26 16.23 -22.95
CA GLU A 40 -7.67 17.60 -22.65
C GLU A 40 -6.54 18.48 -22.08
N GLY A 41 -5.33 17.94 -21.93
CA GLY A 41 -4.18 18.70 -21.40
C GLY A 41 -4.22 18.96 -19.89
N LEU A 42 -5.14 18.35 -19.14
CA LEU A 42 -5.32 18.55 -17.71
C LEU A 42 -4.26 17.84 -16.87
N MET A 43 -3.59 16.82 -17.42
CA MET A 43 -2.59 16.02 -16.73
C MET A 43 -1.25 15.93 -17.48
N PRO A 44 -0.54 17.07 -17.71
CA PRO A 44 0.69 17.07 -18.50
C PRO A 44 1.82 16.25 -17.87
N ASN A 45 1.93 16.23 -16.55
CA ASN A 45 2.94 15.45 -15.85
C ASN A 45 2.67 13.94 -15.98
N LEU A 46 1.42 13.51 -15.92
CA LEU A 46 1.06 12.10 -16.11
C LEU A 46 1.32 11.66 -17.54
N LYS A 47 1.01 12.52 -18.54
CA LYS A 47 1.39 12.30 -19.93
C LYS A 47 2.89 12.05 -20.07
N MET A 48 3.71 12.93 -19.52
CA MET A 48 5.17 12.77 -19.53
C MET A 48 5.61 11.46 -18.85
N MET A 49 5.01 11.09 -17.71
CA MET A 49 5.32 9.83 -17.02
C MET A 49 5.00 8.61 -17.89
N ARG A 50 3.88 8.61 -18.62
CA ARG A 50 3.53 7.55 -19.56
C ARG A 50 4.50 7.44 -20.73
N GLU A 51 4.93 8.58 -21.28
CA GLU A 51 5.85 8.65 -22.43
C GLU A 51 7.29 8.25 -22.07
N THR A 52 7.74 8.52 -20.85
CA THR A 52 9.13 8.31 -20.42
C THR A 52 9.30 7.11 -19.47
N GLY A 53 8.22 6.59 -18.92
CA GLY A 53 8.19 5.51 -17.95
C GLY A 53 7.60 4.21 -18.49
N THR A 54 6.87 3.52 -17.65
CA THR A 54 6.18 2.28 -17.99
C THR A 54 4.71 2.41 -17.63
N ASP A 55 3.82 2.19 -18.59
CA ASP A 55 2.37 2.12 -18.42
C ASP A 55 1.89 0.69 -18.71
N ARG A 56 1.15 0.09 -17.79
CA ARG A 56 0.67 -1.29 -17.87
C ARG A 56 -0.69 -1.45 -17.24
N ILE A 57 -1.58 -2.14 -17.94
CA ILE A 57 -2.82 -2.63 -17.35
C ILE A 57 -2.53 -3.90 -16.57
N ALA A 58 -3.09 -3.99 -15.36
CA ALA A 58 -3.00 -5.17 -14.51
C ALA A 58 -4.41 -5.53 -14.00
N HIS A 59 -4.63 -6.82 -13.79
CA HIS A 59 -5.87 -7.31 -13.20
C HIS A 59 -5.85 -7.15 -11.68
N SER A 60 -6.99 -6.74 -11.13
CA SER A 60 -7.22 -6.77 -9.69
C SER A 60 -7.38 -8.21 -9.17
N VAL A 61 -7.32 -8.38 -7.86
CA VAL A 61 -7.75 -9.63 -7.24
C VAL A 61 -9.27 -9.77 -7.29
N ILE A 62 -9.78 -10.99 -7.18
CA ILE A 62 -11.21 -11.29 -7.13
C ILE A 62 -11.56 -11.79 -5.73
N PRO A 63 -12.51 -11.15 -5.02
CA PRO A 63 -13.28 -9.96 -5.39
C PRO A 63 -12.42 -8.68 -5.36
N SER A 64 -12.80 -7.72 -6.23
CA SER A 64 -12.07 -6.47 -6.48
C SER A 64 -12.38 -5.39 -5.42
N PHE A 65 -12.20 -5.72 -4.15
CA PHE A 65 -12.38 -4.78 -3.05
C PHE A 65 -11.10 -4.00 -2.73
N THR A 66 -11.27 -2.84 -2.12
CA THR A 66 -10.19 -1.90 -1.78
C THR A 66 -9.07 -2.55 -0.95
N ASN A 67 -9.40 -3.16 0.19
CA ASN A 67 -8.40 -3.72 1.09
C ASN A 67 -7.65 -4.91 0.49
N PRO A 68 -8.29 -5.94 -0.10
CA PRO A 68 -7.58 -7.02 -0.76
C PRO A 68 -6.58 -6.56 -1.82
N ASN A 69 -6.97 -5.59 -2.67
CA ASN A 69 -6.09 -5.07 -3.71
C ASN A 69 -4.93 -4.25 -3.13
N LYS A 70 -5.19 -3.31 -2.22
CA LYS A 70 -4.15 -2.49 -1.60
C LYS A 70 -3.16 -3.33 -0.80
N LEU A 71 -3.63 -4.35 -0.07
CA LEU A 71 -2.75 -5.27 0.64
C LEU A 71 -1.98 -6.20 -0.31
N SER A 72 -2.56 -6.58 -1.44
CA SER A 72 -1.81 -7.33 -2.47
C SER A 72 -0.66 -6.50 -3.05
N ILE A 73 -0.86 -5.21 -3.28
CA ILE A 73 0.21 -4.28 -3.68
C ILE A 73 1.24 -4.13 -2.55
N ALA A 74 0.78 -3.85 -1.32
CA ALA A 74 1.63 -3.56 -0.18
C ALA A 74 2.45 -4.76 0.32
N THR A 75 1.98 -5.99 0.10
CA THR A 75 2.69 -7.22 0.48
C THR A 75 3.41 -7.88 -0.69
N GLY A 76 3.08 -7.48 -1.93
CA GLY A 76 3.53 -8.15 -3.15
C GLY A 76 2.98 -9.57 -3.32
N ARG A 77 1.90 -9.94 -2.59
CA ARG A 77 1.33 -11.30 -2.58
C ARG A 77 -0.20 -11.26 -2.66
N PRO A 78 -0.85 -12.30 -3.16
CA PRO A 78 -2.31 -12.38 -3.26
C PRO A 78 -2.98 -12.59 -1.89
N PRO A 79 -4.32 -12.40 -1.78
CA PRO A 79 -5.11 -12.62 -0.57
C PRO A 79 -4.89 -13.97 0.11
N ALA A 80 -4.67 -15.04 -0.65
CA ALA A 80 -4.36 -16.37 -0.12
C ALA A 80 -3.12 -16.38 0.79
N VAL A 81 -2.17 -15.45 0.59
CA VAL A 81 -0.95 -15.32 1.38
C VAL A 81 -1.13 -14.28 2.47
N HIS A 82 -1.59 -13.06 2.14
CA HIS A 82 -1.68 -11.98 3.13
C HIS A 82 -2.93 -12.01 4.00
N GLY A 83 -3.91 -12.84 3.69
CA GLY A 83 -5.07 -13.11 4.54
C GLY A 83 -6.27 -12.17 4.36
N ILE A 84 -6.08 -10.96 3.85
CA ILE A 84 -7.17 -9.98 3.65
C ILE A 84 -7.85 -10.27 2.31
N CYS A 85 -8.98 -10.97 2.34
CA CYS A 85 -9.66 -11.45 1.14
C CYS A 85 -11.01 -10.76 0.85
N GLY A 86 -11.49 -9.89 1.74
CA GLY A 86 -12.76 -9.20 1.60
C GLY A 86 -12.86 -7.99 2.51
N ASN A 87 -14.07 -7.45 2.62
CA ASN A 87 -14.39 -6.40 3.60
C ASN A 87 -14.79 -7.00 4.95
N TYR A 88 -15.41 -8.19 4.93
CA TYR A 88 -15.89 -8.90 6.10
C TYR A 88 -15.52 -10.37 6.02
N LEU A 89 -15.46 -11.01 7.18
CA LEU A 89 -15.41 -12.47 7.33
C LEU A 89 -16.31 -12.87 8.50
N PHE A 90 -16.73 -14.13 8.47
CA PHE A 90 -17.27 -14.78 9.66
C PHE A 90 -16.09 -15.27 10.49
N ASP A 91 -15.87 -14.66 11.64
CA ASP A 91 -14.75 -15.01 12.52
C ASP A 91 -15.08 -16.32 13.25
N PRO A 92 -14.35 -17.41 12.99
CA PRO A 92 -14.62 -18.70 13.61
C PRO A 92 -14.37 -18.70 15.12
N ASP A 93 -13.54 -17.79 15.63
CA ASP A 93 -13.19 -17.74 17.05
C ASP A 93 -14.30 -17.07 17.89
N THR A 94 -14.98 -16.07 17.31
CA THR A 94 -16.06 -15.35 17.98
C THR A 94 -17.46 -15.77 17.54
N GLY A 95 -17.60 -16.38 16.36
CA GLY A 95 -18.89 -16.71 15.74
C GLY A 95 -19.64 -15.50 15.21
N GLU A 96 -18.94 -14.38 14.98
CA GLU A 96 -19.54 -13.13 14.53
C GLU A 96 -19.01 -12.69 13.15
N GLU A 97 -19.78 -11.88 12.45
CA GLU A 97 -19.32 -11.18 11.26
C GLU A 97 -18.46 -9.98 11.66
N VAL A 98 -17.20 -9.96 11.23
CA VAL A 98 -16.25 -8.92 11.56
C VAL A 98 -15.63 -8.30 10.31
N MET A 99 -15.28 -7.02 10.40
CA MET A 99 -14.56 -6.32 9.33
C MET A 99 -13.12 -6.81 9.23
N MET A 100 -12.65 -7.09 7.99
CA MET A 100 -11.26 -7.44 7.68
C MET A 100 -10.35 -6.19 7.60
N ASN A 101 -10.36 -5.37 8.63
CA ASN A 101 -9.56 -4.15 8.75
C ASN A 101 -8.65 -4.14 9.99
N ASP A 102 -8.65 -5.23 10.76
CA ASP A 102 -7.76 -5.43 11.89
C ASP A 102 -6.45 -6.09 11.42
N VAL A 103 -5.34 -5.60 11.95
CA VAL A 103 -3.99 -6.12 11.67
C VAL A 103 -3.85 -7.60 12.04
N ARG A 104 -4.65 -8.11 12.99
CA ARG A 104 -4.66 -9.54 13.38
C ARG A 104 -4.95 -10.49 12.21
N PHE A 105 -5.65 -10.02 11.17
CA PHE A 105 -5.96 -10.81 9.98
C PHE A 105 -4.85 -10.78 8.93
N LEU A 106 -3.88 -9.88 9.09
CA LEU A 106 -2.76 -9.75 8.16
C LEU A 106 -1.71 -10.83 8.44
N ARG A 107 -1.54 -11.76 7.51
CA ARG A 107 -0.65 -12.93 7.64
C ARG A 107 0.73 -12.73 7.04
N ALA A 108 0.93 -11.64 6.30
CA ALA A 108 2.18 -11.36 5.61
C ALA A 108 2.64 -9.93 5.91
N PRO A 109 3.92 -9.70 6.17
CA PRO A 109 4.46 -8.36 6.37
C PRO A 109 4.31 -7.52 5.11
N THR A 110 4.16 -6.20 5.29
CA THR A 110 4.18 -5.27 4.16
C THR A 110 5.61 -5.10 3.62
N VAL A 111 5.74 -4.76 2.36
CA VAL A 111 7.02 -4.34 1.77
C VAL A 111 7.57 -3.12 2.50
N PHE A 112 6.70 -2.24 2.98
CA PHE A 112 7.06 -1.05 3.76
C PHE A 112 7.74 -1.40 5.08
N SER A 113 7.21 -2.37 5.84
CA SER A 113 7.83 -2.81 7.09
C SER A 113 9.21 -3.43 6.84
N ARG A 114 9.38 -4.19 5.75
CA ARG A 114 10.66 -4.79 5.41
C ARG A 114 11.71 -3.75 4.99
N PHE A 115 11.30 -2.73 4.23
CA PHE A 115 12.20 -1.60 3.94
C PHE A 115 12.55 -0.81 5.21
N TYR A 116 11.59 -0.61 6.10
CA TYR A 116 11.83 0.03 7.39
C TYR A 116 12.84 -0.74 8.24
N GLU A 117 12.68 -2.06 8.37
CA GLU A 117 13.63 -2.95 9.07
C GLU A 117 15.03 -2.87 8.45
N ALA A 118 15.13 -2.70 7.12
CA ALA A 118 16.38 -2.51 6.40
C ALA A 118 16.95 -1.09 6.50
N GLY A 119 16.37 -0.22 7.33
CA GLY A 119 16.88 1.13 7.60
C GLY A 119 16.28 2.25 6.76
N ALA A 120 15.29 1.98 5.90
CA ALA A 120 14.60 3.03 5.16
C ALA A 120 13.73 3.91 6.08
N ARG A 121 13.51 5.16 5.64
CA ARG A 121 12.46 6.00 6.19
C ARG A 121 11.19 5.76 5.41
N VAL A 122 10.07 5.63 6.11
CA VAL A 122 8.76 5.36 5.50
C VAL A 122 7.77 6.44 5.90
N ALA A 123 7.15 7.06 4.91
CA ALA A 123 6.02 7.97 5.12
C ALA A 123 4.79 7.37 4.43
N MET A 124 3.66 7.37 5.12
CA MET A 124 2.42 6.81 4.63
C MET A 124 1.26 7.77 4.87
N VAL A 125 0.48 7.99 3.82
CA VAL A 125 -0.72 8.84 3.87
C VAL A 125 -1.87 8.04 3.27
N THR A 126 -2.97 7.97 3.98
CA THR A 126 -4.18 7.27 3.51
C THR A 126 -5.40 8.17 3.62
N ALA A 127 -6.44 7.89 2.84
CA ALA A 127 -7.72 8.57 3.01
C ALA A 127 -8.42 8.12 4.29
N LYS A 128 -8.38 6.80 4.57
CA LYS A 128 -9.09 6.17 5.70
C LYS A 128 -8.13 5.63 6.75
N ASP A 129 -8.47 5.80 8.02
CA ASP A 129 -7.62 5.36 9.14
C ASP A 129 -7.48 3.83 9.22
N LYS A 130 -8.52 3.08 8.94
CA LYS A 130 -8.49 1.60 8.90
C LYS A 130 -7.44 1.06 7.94
N LEU A 131 -7.30 1.68 6.77
CA LEU A 131 -6.28 1.30 5.79
C LEU A 131 -4.87 1.70 6.27
N ARG A 132 -4.74 2.84 6.95
CA ARG A 132 -3.48 3.26 7.57
C ARG A 132 -2.96 2.20 8.52
N ALA A 133 -3.81 1.69 9.42
CA ALA A 133 -3.43 0.66 10.38
C ALA A 133 -2.90 -0.62 9.71
N LEU A 134 -3.59 -1.11 8.68
CA LEU A 134 -3.16 -2.29 7.93
C LEU A 134 -1.83 -2.07 7.19
N LEU A 135 -1.70 -0.94 6.48
CA LEU A 135 -0.51 -0.66 5.68
C LEU A 135 0.72 -0.35 6.54
N SER A 136 0.53 0.24 7.72
CA SER A 136 1.61 0.58 8.64
C SER A 136 1.99 -0.55 9.61
N ALA A 137 1.37 -1.72 9.48
CA ALA A 137 1.70 -2.88 10.29
C ALA A 137 3.20 -3.19 10.24
N GLY A 138 3.85 -3.29 11.42
CA GLY A 138 5.28 -3.53 11.56
C GLY A 138 6.17 -2.28 11.51
N LEU A 139 5.63 -1.07 11.32
CA LEU A 139 6.37 0.17 11.49
C LEU A 139 6.41 0.57 12.97
N LYS A 140 7.53 1.16 13.40
CA LYS A 140 7.69 1.77 14.72
C LYS A 140 7.82 3.28 14.56
N PHE A 141 6.98 4.02 15.26
CA PHE A 141 6.85 5.47 15.07
C PHE A 141 7.69 6.30 16.05
N ASP A 142 8.09 5.72 17.16
CA ASP A 142 8.94 6.30 18.21
C ASP A 142 10.42 6.46 17.81
N GLU A 143 10.85 5.78 16.76
CA GLU A 143 12.24 5.85 16.27
C GLU A 143 12.52 7.00 15.28
N GLY A 144 11.52 7.83 14.93
CA GLY A 144 11.68 8.96 14.01
C GLY A 144 11.96 8.60 12.54
N ARG A 145 11.80 7.32 12.17
CA ARG A 145 12.01 6.82 10.81
C ARG A 145 10.74 6.47 10.06
N ALA A 146 9.61 6.46 10.75
CA ALA A 146 8.30 6.20 10.17
C ALA A 146 7.30 7.30 10.57
N ILE A 147 6.39 7.59 9.66
CA ILE A 147 5.23 8.44 9.90
C ILE A 147 4.03 7.86 9.13
N ALA A 148 2.87 7.81 9.76
CA ALA A 148 1.65 7.40 9.09
C ALA A 148 0.46 8.19 9.61
N PHE A 149 -0.33 8.77 8.69
CA PHE A 149 -1.55 9.47 9.05
C PHE A 149 -2.65 9.24 8.00
N SER A 150 -3.89 9.53 8.37
CA SER A 150 -5.04 9.48 7.47
C SER A 150 -5.69 10.86 7.34
N ALA A 151 -6.26 11.14 6.17
CA ALA A 151 -7.05 12.35 5.97
C ALA A 151 -8.32 12.36 6.83
N GLU A 152 -8.85 11.18 7.15
CA GLU A 152 -10.03 11.00 8.01
C GLU A 152 -9.81 11.52 9.45
N ARG A 153 -8.54 11.54 9.90
CA ARG A 153 -8.15 11.99 11.26
C ARG A 153 -7.03 13.03 11.25
N ALA A 154 -6.97 13.85 10.21
CA ALA A 154 -5.90 14.83 10.05
C ALA A 154 -5.93 15.98 11.07
N ASP A 155 -7.09 16.23 11.68
CA ASP A 155 -7.33 17.20 12.75
C ASP A 155 -6.97 16.67 14.16
N GLU A 156 -7.02 15.37 14.33
CA GLU A 156 -6.46 14.73 15.50
C GLU A 156 -4.96 14.61 15.26
N THR A 157 -4.09 15.02 16.11
CA THR A 157 -2.62 14.85 16.04
C THR A 157 -2.24 13.36 15.87
N SER A 158 -2.89 12.71 14.94
CA SER A 158 -2.80 11.30 14.60
C SER A 158 -1.69 11.03 13.59
N VAL A 159 -0.54 11.60 13.86
CA VAL A 159 0.69 10.91 13.52
C VAL A 159 0.63 9.67 14.40
N ALA A 160 0.52 8.49 13.82
CA ALA A 160 0.66 7.27 14.59
C ALA A 160 2.11 7.24 15.08
N ASN A 161 2.29 7.80 16.23
CA ASN A 161 3.51 7.75 17.02
C ASN A 161 3.49 6.46 17.81
#